data_4240da30cfadf42d4f0cfaab1786c2bb
#
_entry.id   4240da30cfadf42d4f0cfaab1786c2bb
#
_cell.length_a   1.000
_cell.length_b   1.000
_cell.length_c   1.000
_cell.angle_alpha   90.00
_cell.angle_beta   90.00
_cell.angle_gamma   90.00
#
_symmetry.space_group_name_H-M   'P 1'
#
loop_
_entity.id
_entity.type
_entity.pdbx_description
1 polymer ?
#
loop_
_entity_poly.entity_id
_entity_poly.type
_entity_poly.pdbx_seq_one_letter_code
_entity_poly.pdbx_strand_id
1 'polypeptide(L)'
;DKQILQDRSLNYRVLNLASNTFNENETSYYHKSIGGYHAAKLRRYQELIDAYISPEMQRIYGAVAQAQGDMTKVAGDSIFPVLNMLNAKYFILPLQGGQTVPMLNPYAYGNAWFVNQINYVDNANDELGALGKMNLRHEAVADAKFKEKLGNALPQDDLSVVKLTKYEPNELTYDIHSSKGGI
;
A
#
# COMPACT_ATOMS: atom_id res chain seq x y z
N ASP A 1 -18.16 8.25 -3.14
CA ASP A 1 -17.66 7.75 -1.82
C ASP A 1 -18.61 6.81 -1.09
N LYS A 2 -19.92 6.81 -1.34
CA LYS A 2 -20.87 5.91 -0.67
C LYS A 2 -20.47 4.42 -0.80
N GLN A 3 -19.94 4.02 -1.94
CA GLN A 3 -19.47 2.65 -2.17
C GLN A 3 -18.31 2.29 -1.22
N ILE A 4 -17.36 3.19 -1.03
CA ILE A 4 -16.22 2.98 -0.12
C ILE A 4 -16.72 2.87 1.32
N LEU A 5 -17.67 3.72 1.74
CA LEU A 5 -18.23 3.71 3.09
C LEU A 5 -19.06 2.44 3.41
N GLN A 6 -19.47 1.69 2.40
CA GLN A 6 -20.15 0.39 2.58
C GLN A 6 -19.19 -0.75 2.83
N ASP A 7 -17.89 -0.58 2.54
CA ASP A 7 -16.88 -1.62 2.78
C ASP A 7 -16.66 -1.80 4.29
N ARG A 8 -16.91 -3.00 4.79
CA ARG A 8 -16.77 -3.39 6.19
C ARG A 8 -15.43 -4.00 6.53
N SER A 9 -14.52 -4.11 5.55
CA SER A 9 -13.18 -4.64 5.80
C SER A 9 -12.39 -3.73 6.75
N LEU A 10 -11.57 -4.35 7.59
CA LEU A 10 -10.76 -3.62 8.56
C LEU A 10 -9.55 -2.96 7.88
N ASN A 11 -9.32 -1.69 8.22
CA ASN A 11 -8.07 -0.99 7.98
C ASN A 11 -7.52 -1.06 6.55
N TYR A 12 -8.25 -0.56 5.60
CA TYR A 12 -7.76 -0.25 4.25
C TYR A 12 -7.48 1.26 4.11
N ARG A 13 -6.77 1.65 3.07
CA ARG A 13 -6.51 3.06 2.75
C ARG A 13 -7.12 3.46 1.42
N VAL A 14 -7.37 4.76 1.30
CA VAL A 14 -7.91 5.40 0.10
C VAL A 14 -6.88 6.38 -0.45
N LEU A 15 -6.66 6.35 -1.75
CA LEU A 15 -5.88 7.34 -2.49
C LEU A 15 -6.83 8.21 -3.31
N ASN A 16 -6.94 9.48 -2.97
CA ASN A 16 -7.75 10.42 -3.73
C ASN A 16 -6.89 11.14 -4.78
N LEU A 17 -7.11 10.81 -6.04
CA LEU A 17 -6.45 11.40 -7.19
C LEU A 17 -7.25 12.57 -7.80
N ALA A 18 -8.48 12.79 -7.33
CA ALA A 18 -9.34 13.88 -7.79
C ALA A 18 -9.11 15.20 -7.04
N SER A 19 -8.26 15.19 -6.00
CA SER A 19 -7.92 16.35 -5.18
C SER A 19 -6.41 16.61 -5.16
N ASN A 20 -5.97 17.64 -4.47
CA ASN A 20 -4.56 17.82 -4.15
C ASN A 20 -4.16 16.86 -3.03
N THR A 21 -3.88 15.62 -3.37
CA THR A 21 -3.74 14.45 -2.49
C THR A 21 -2.96 14.72 -1.19
N PHE A 22 -1.88 15.49 -1.23
CA PHE A 22 -1.01 15.72 -0.07
C PHE A 22 -1.19 17.09 0.57
N ASN A 23 -2.17 17.89 0.10
CA ASN A 23 -2.40 19.24 0.58
C ASN A 23 -3.89 19.53 0.81
N GLU A 24 -4.67 18.52 1.20
CA GLU A 24 -6.08 18.61 1.56
C GLU A 24 -6.38 17.72 2.77
N ASN A 25 -7.52 17.92 3.43
CA ASN A 25 -7.91 17.19 4.63
C ASN A 25 -9.28 16.50 4.49
N GLU A 26 -10.00 16.76 3.41
CA GLU A 26 -11.37 16.26 3.23
C GLU A 26 -11.37 14.72 3.13
N THR A 27 -10.46 14.16 2.34
CA THR A 27 -10.37 12.69 2.20
C THR A 27 -10.09 12.02 3.54
N SER A 28 -9.18 12.57 4.33
CA SER A 28 -8.82 12.02 5.64
C SER A 28 -9.90 12.15 6.71
N TYR A 29 -10.87 13.04 6.51
CA TYR A 29 -12.03 13.15 7.38
C TYR A 29 -12.97 11.94 7.24
N TYR A 30 -13.13 11.41 6.04
CA TYR A 30 -14.06 10.30 5.77
C TYR A 30 -13.37 8.95 5.67
N HIS A 31 -12.08 8.91 5.33
CA HIS A 31 -11.34 7.70 5.01
C HIS A 31 -9.94 7.72 5.62
N LYS A 32 -9.36 6.54 5.83
CA LYS A 32 -7.91 6.41 6.07
C LYS A 32 -7.18 6.71 4.78
N SER A 33 -6.72 7.95 4.65
CA SER A 33 -6.09 8.45 3.43
C SER A 33 -4.61 8.11 3.37
N ILE A 34 -4.09 7.85 2.16
CA ILE A 34 -2.65 7.86 1.85
C ILE A 34 -2.13 9.30 1.83
N GLY A 35 -2.99 10.24 1.42
CA GLY A 35 -2.70 11.66 1.37
C GLY A 35 -3.02 12.41 2.67
N GLY A 36 -3.25 13.69 2.51
CA GLY A 36 -3.60 14.61 3.56
C GLY A 36 -2.50 15.64 3.86
N TYR A 37 -2.94 16.84 4.28
CA TYR A 37 -2.02 17.87 4.76
C TYR A 37 -1.63 17.62 6.21
N HIS A 38 -0.33 17.63 6.50
CA HIS A 38 0.19 17.63 7.85
C HIS A 38 1.47 18.47 7.93
N ALA A 39 1.45 19.51 8.78
CA ALA A 39 2.59 20.43 8.92
C ALA A 39 3.87 19.76 9.46
N ALA A 40 3.73 18.68 10.25
CA ALA A 40 4.83 17.89 10.79
C ALA A 40 4.91 16.49 10.14
N LYS A 41 4.84 16.44 8.80
CA LYS A 41 4.95 15.20 8.06
C LYS A 41 6.31 14.54 8.33
N LEU A 42 6.31 13.23 8.57
CA LEU A 42 7.53 12.45 8.74
C LEU A 42 8.39 12.54 7.47
N ARG A 43 9.67 12.87 7.63
CA ARG A 43 10.61 12.98 6.50
C ARG A 43 10.66 11.71 5.67
N ARG A 44 10.74 10.53 6.29
CA ARG A 44 10.71 9.24 5.58
C ARG A 44 9.47 9.06 4.71
N TYR A 45 8.32 9.55 5.17
CA TYR A 45 7.10 9.49 4.37
C TYR A 45 7.13 10.46 3.19
N GLN A 46 7.70 11.67 3.38
CA GLN A 46 7.89 12.60 2.27
C GLN A 46 8.85 12.02 1.22
N GLU A 47 9.95 11.41 1.63
CA GLU A 47 10.89 10.74 0.73
C GLU A 47 10.21 9.60 -0.06
N LEU A 48 9.31 8.84 0.57
CA LEU A 48 8.51 7.80 -0.10
C LEU A 48 7.51 8.41 -1.11
N ILE A 49 6.89 9.55 -0.76
CA ILE A 49 6.00 10.29 -1.66
C ILE A 49 6.75 10.71 -2.92
N ASP A 50 7.91 11.33 -2.74
CA ASP A 50 8.70 11.89 -3.84
C ASP A 50 9.29 10.80 -4.74
N ALA A 51 9.82 9.73 -4.15
CA ALA A 51 10.49 8.67 -4.89
C ALA A 51 9.52 7.71 -5.59
N TYR A 52 8.36 7.42 -5.01
CA TYR A 52 7.48 6.33 -5.47
C TYR A 52 6.02 6.71 -5.61
N ILE A 53 5.40 7.27 -4.56
CA ILE A 53 3.94 7.48 -4.58
C ILE A 53 3.54 8.44 -5.69
N SER A 54 4.20 9.60 -5.81
CA SER A 54 3.88 10.58 -6.85
C SER A 54 4.11 10.05 -8.27
N PRO A 55 5.23 9.37 -8.59
CA PRO A 55 5.39 8.69 -9.88
C PRO A 55 4.34 7.60 -10.14
N GLU A 56 3.94 6.81 -9.13
CA GLU A 56 2.89 5.80 -9.28
C GLU A 56 1.54 6.44 -9.56
N MET A 57 1.18 7.52 -8.87
CA MET A 57 -0.05 8.27 -9.11
C MET A 57 -0.15 8.76 -10.58
N GLN A 58 0.96 9.24 -11.15
CA GLN A 58 0.98 9.67 -12.55
C GLN A 58 0.73 8.49 -13.52
N ARG A 59 1.28 7.31 -13.22
CA ARG A 59 1.10 6.11 -14.05
C ARG A 59 -0.31 5.55 -14.00
N ILE A 60 -1.01 5.68 -12.87
CA ILE A 60 -2.38 5.17 -12.72
C ILE A 60 -3.33 5.74 -13.77
N TYR A 61 -3.29 7.03 -14.04
CA TYR A 61 -4.18 7.64 -15.03
C TYR A 61 -4.04 7.01 -16.42
N GLY A 62 -2.80 6.85 -16.89
CA GLY A 62 -2.53 6.23 -18.18
C GLY A 62 -2.96 4.75 -18.22
N ALA A 63 -2.67 4.01 -17.15
CA ALA A 63 -3.00 2.60 -17.06
C ALA A 63 -4.52 2.36 -17.04
N VAL A 64 -5.26 3.15 -16.26
CA VAL A 64 -6.73 3.05 -16.17
C VAL A 64 -7.39 3.45 -17.50
N ALA A 65 -6.87 4.48 -18.17
CA ALA A 65 -7.38 4.89 -19.49
C ALA A 65 -7.16 3.80 -20.55
N GLN A 66 -5.96 3.18 -20.59
CA GLN A 66 -5.67 2.05 -21.49
C GLN A 66 -6.56 0.83 -21.21
N ALA A 67 -6.84 0.55 -19.94
CA ALA A 67 -7.70 -0.53 -19.49
C ALA A 67 -9.20 -0.20 -19.60
N GLN A 68 -9.57 0.96 -20.16
CA GLN A 68 -10.96 1.42 -20.29
C GLN A 68 -11.72 1.39 -18.95
N GLY A 69 -11.05 1.70 -17.84
CA GLY A 69 -11.62 1.70 -16.51
C GLY A 69 -11.69 0.33 -15.82
N ASP A 70 -11.25 -0.74 -16.46
CA ASP A 70 -11.24 -2.09 -15.90
C ASP A 70 -9.92 -2.36 -15.13
N MET A 71 -9.93 -2.18 -13.81
CA MET A 71 -8.75 -2.37 -12.97
C MET A 71 -8.17 -3.79 -13.03
N THR A 72 -8.95 -4.79 -13.41
CA THR A 72 -8.45 -6.18 -13.52
C THR A 72 -7.53 -6.37 -14.72
N LYS A 73 -7.58 -5.46 -15.69
CA LYS A 73 -6.70 -5.45 -16.88
C LYS A 73 -5.44 -4.59 -16.70
N VAL A 74 -5.34 -3.89 -15.57
CA VAL A 74 -4.15 -3.10 -15.23
C VAL A 74 -3.08 -4.03 -14.65
N ALA A 75 -1.82 -3.89 -15.04
CA ALA A 75 -0.69 -4.62 -14.44
C ALA A 75 -0.29 -3.96 -13.10
N GLY A 76 -1.19 -3.97 -12.11
CA GLY A 76 -1.09 -3.20 -10.88
C GLY A 76 0.15 -3.50 -10.05
N ASP A 77 0.62 -4.76 -10.01
CA ASP A 77 1.85 -5.12 -9.30
C ASP A 77 3.12 -4.50 -9.90
N SER A 78 3.10 -4.12 -11.18
CA SER A 78 4.24 -3.46 -11.83
C SER A 78 4.09 -1.94 -11.90
N ILE A 79 2.85 -1.43 -11.94
CA ILE A 79 2.58 0.00 -12.16
C ILE A 79 2.59 0.79 -10.85
N PHE A 80 2.06 0.22 -9.75
CA PHE A 80 1.93 0.89 -8.46
C PHE A 80 2.19 -0.04 -7.25
N PRO A 81 3.36 -0.73 -7.21
CA PRO A 81 3.67 -1.69 -6.15
C PRO A 81 3.75 -1.07 -4.76
N VAL A 82 4.22 0.18 -4.63
CA VAL A 82 4.30 0.86 -3.33
C VAL A 82 2.91 1.23 -2.82
N LEU A 83 1.99 1.62 -3.68
CA LEU A 83 0.60 1.85 -3.29
C LEU A 83 -0.10 0.55 -2.86
N ASN A 84 0.23 -0.58 -3.51
CA ASN A 84 -0.26 -1.90 -3.09
C ASN A 84 0.27 -2.28 -1.70
N MET A 85 1.56 -2.08 -1.45
CA MET A 85 2.21 -2.26 -0.15
C MET A 85 1.58 -1.38 0.94
N LEU A 86 1.20 -0.15 0.62
CA LEU A 86 0.51 0.75 1.53
C LEU A 86 -0.97 0.41 1.74
N ASN A 87 -1.46 -0.70 1.17
CA ASN A 87 -2.86 -1.11 1.24
C ASN A 87 -3.84 -0.05 0.70
N ALA A 88 -3.49 0.59 -0.44
CA ALA A 88 -4.37 1.50 -1.16
C ALA A 88 -5.47 0.70 -1.86
N LYS A 89 -6.52 0.35 -1.14
CA LYS A 89 -7.61 -0.51 -1.61
C LYS A 89 -8.55 0.22 -2.59
N TYR A 90 -8.68 1.54 -2.45
CA TYR A 90 -9.52 2.34 -3.33
C TYR A 90 -8.75 3.53 -3.88
N PHE A 91 -8.95 3.79 -5.17
CA PHE A 91 -8.57 5.02 -5.84
C PHE A 91 -9.82 5.84 -6.15
N ILE A 92 -9.82 7.12 -5.79
CA ILE A 92 -10.86 8.07 -6.20
C ILE A 92 -10.32 8.83 -7.41
N LEU A 93 -10.91 8.62 -8.58
CA LEU A 93 -10.49 9.23 -9.84
C LEU A 93 -11.42 10.37 -10.23
N PRO A 94 -10.89 11.45 -10.83
CA PRO A 94 -11.71 12.51 -11.37
C PRO A 94 -12.40 12.05 -12.68
N LEU A 95 -13.63 12.48 -12.85
CA LEU A 95 -14.40 12.37 -14.08
C LEU A 95 -14.67 13.77 -14.67
N GLN A 96 -15.14 13.80 -15.91
CA GLN A 96 -15.59 15.04 -16.53
C GLN A 96 -16.72 15.69 -15.72
N GLY A 97 -16.75 17.02 -15.72
CA GLY A 97 -17.78 17.77 -14.97
C GLY A 97 -17.58 17.82 -13.47
N GLY A 98 -16.36 17.56 -12.95
CA GLY A 98 -16.03 17.65 -11.52
C GLY A 98 -16.58 16.50 -10.67
N GLN A 99 -17.10 15.46 -11.29
CA GLN A 99 -17.52 14.24 -10.61
C GLN A 99 -16.31 13.35 -10.28
N THR A 100 -16.49 12.40 -9.37
CA THR A 100 -15.48 11.42 -9.02
C THR A 100 -16.04 10.01 -9.04
N VAL A 101 -15.16 9.03 -9.29
CA VAL A 101 -15.51 7.63 -9.24
C VAL A 101 -14.54 6.87 -8.33
N PRO A 102 -15.04 6.10 -7.35
CA PRO A 102 -14.22 5.19 -6.59
C PRO A 102 -13.96 3.91 -7.41
N MET A 103 -12.68 3.53 -7.49
CA MET A 103 -12.26 2.30 -8.15
C MET A 103 -11.59 1.37 -7.14
N LEU A 104 -12.02 0.12 -7.10
CA LEU A 104 -11.37 -0.90 -6.29
C LEU A 104 -10.02 -1.27 -6.91
N ASN A 105 -8.97 -1.26 -6.10
CA ASN A 105 -7.67 -1.82 -6.45
C ASN A 105 -7.59 -3.28 -6.01
N PRO A 106 -7.64 -4.25 -6.92
CA PRO A 106 -7.59 -5.67 -6.58
C PRO A 106 -6.17 -6.15 -6.21
N TYR A 107 -5.15 -5.30 -6.40
CA TYR A 107 -3.74 -5.62 -6.16
C TYR A 107 -3.23 -5.19 -4.79
N ALA A 108 -4.03 -4.50 -3.97
CA ALA A 108 -3.63 -4.13 -2.60
C ALA A 108 -3.24 -5.36 -1.78
N TYR A 109 -2.08 -5.31 -1.09
CA TYR A 109 -1.56 -6.49 -0.38
C TYR A 109 -2.29 -6.80 0.92
N GLY A 110 -3.17 -5.90 1.37
CA GLY A 110 -3.90 -6.06 2.62
C GLY A 110 -3.14 -5.46 3.81
N ASN A 111 -3.50 -5.88 5.02
CA ASN A 111 -2.95 -5.34 6.25
C ASN A 111 -1.62 -5.97 6.65
N ALA A 112 -1.40 -7.22 6.23
CA ALA A 112 -0.16 -7.96 6.41
C ALA A 112 -0.12 -9.09 5.37
N TRP A 113 1.06 -9.49 4.98
CA TRP A 113 1.29 -10.62 4.08
C TRP A 113 2.65 -11.25 4.36
N PHE A 114 2.83 -12.51 3.99
CA PHE A 114 4.09 -13.19 4.11
C PHE A 114 5.05 -12.79 2.99
N VAL A 115 6.34 -12.73 3.31
CA VAL A 115 7.42 -12.55 2.35
C VAL A 115 8.34 -13.77 2.35
N ASN A 116 8.98 -14.02 1.22
CA ASN A 116 9.86 -15.17 1.03
C ASN A 116 11.34 -14.81 1.24
N GLN A 117 11.64 -13.52 1.27
CA GLN A 117 13.00 -13.01 1.38
C GLN A 117 13.02 -11.69 2.14
N ILE A 118 14.06 -11.49 2.95
CA ILE A 118 14.39 -10.20 3.57
C ILE A 118 15.75 -9.76 3.06
N ASN A 119 15.79 -8.58 2.45
CA ASN A 119 17.01 -7.93 2.00
C ASN A 119 17.48 -6.98 3.11
N TYR A 120 18.64 -7.25 3.69
CA TYR A 120 19.20 -6.41 4.75
C TYR A 120 20.11 -5.35 4.16
N VAL A 121 19.95 -4.11 4.62
CA VAL A 121 20.71 -2.94 4.17
C VAL A 121 21.19 -2.11 5.36
N ASP A 122 22.22 -1.28 5.15
CA ASP A 122 22.91 -0.62 6.27
C ASP A 122 22.33 0.74 6.65
N ASN A 123 21.46 1.33 5.81
CA ASN A 123 20.93 2.66 6.05
C ASN A 123 19.57 2.91 5.36
N ALA A 124 18.91 3.99 5.76
CA ALA A 124 17.59 4.36 5.27
C ALA A 124 17.53 4.72 3.78
N ASN A 125 18.61 5.22 3.18
CA ASN A 125 18.63 5.52 1.75
C ASN A 125 18.65 4.23 0.93
N ASP A 126 19.37 3.22 1.40
CA ASP A 126 19.39 1.90 0.77
C ASP A 126 18.06 1.18 0.96
N GLU A 127 17.38 1.32 2.14
CA GLU A 127 16.00 0.85 2.33
C GLU A 127 15.07 1.46 1.28
N LEU A 128 15.09 2.79 1.13
CA LEU A 128 14.27 3.47 0.13
C LEU A 128 14.61 3.01 -1.29
N GLY A 129 15.90 2.96 -1.62
CA GLY A 129 16.36 2.55 -2.96
C GLY A 129 16.02 1.10 -3.33
N ALA A 130 15.91 0.21 -2.34
CA ALA A 130 15.55 -1.19 -2.54
C ALA A 130 14.09 -1.35 -3.01
N LEU A 131 13.16 -0.52 -2.54
CA LEU A 131 11.74 -0.61 -2.89
C LEU A 131 11.46 -0.57 -4.39
N GLY A 132 12.30 0.14 -5.16
CA GLY A 132 12.17 0.22 -6.61
C GLY A 132 12.81 -0.94 -7.40
N LYS A 133 13.48 -1.87 -6.71
CA LYS A 133 14.27 -2.95 -7.34
C LYS A 133 13.79 -4.34 -6.96
N MET A 134 12.90 -4.45 -5.99
CA MET A 134 12.45 -5.71 -5.42
C MET A 134 10.98 -5.97 -5.73
N ASN A 135 10.57 -7.22 -5.63
CA ASN A 135 9.17 -7.59 -5.70
C ASN A 135 8.53 -7.48 -4.32
N LEU A 136 7.88 -6.34 -4.05
CA LEU A 136 7.28 -6.01 -2.74
C LEU A 136 6.19 -7.01 -2.28
N ARG A 137 5.66 -7.83 -3.19
CA ARG A 137 4.71 -8.90 -2.84
C ARG A 137 5.41 -10.07 -2.15
N HIS A 138 6.68 -10.32 -2.47
CA HIS A 138 7.42 -11.49 -2.03
C HIS A 138 8.68 -11.17 -1.23
N GLU A 139 9.11 -9.93 -1.22
CA GLU A 139 10.35 -9.48 -0.61
C GLU A 139 10.12 -8.33 0.35
N ALA A 140 10.89 -8.30 1.43
CA ALA A 140 10.99 -7.18 2.35
C ALA A 140 12.40 -6.61 2.38
N VAL A 141 12.54 -5.35 2.78
CA VAL A 141 13.82 -4.74 3.12
C VAL A 141 13.81 -4.32 4.58
N ALA A 142 14.92 -4.50 5.27
CA ALA A 142 15.09 -4.12 6.67
C ALA A 142 16.51 -3.63 6.94
N ASP A 143 16.64 -2.72 7.90
CA ASP A 143 17.94 -2.28 8.43
C ASP A 143 18.69 -3.50 9.04
N ALA A 144 19.97 -3.66 8.70
CA ALA A 144 20.83 -4.77 9.11
C ALA A 144 20.90 -4.95 10.64
N LYS A 145 20.66 -3.90 11.41
CA LYS A 145 20.58 -3.99 12.90
C LYS A 145 19.47 -4.91 13.40
N PHE A 146 18.44 -5.17 12.59
CA PHE A 146 17.35 -6.06 12.94
C PHE A 146 17.58 -7.52 12.53
N LYS A 147 18.69 -7.83 11.85
CA LYS A 147 18.97 -9.16 11.30
C LYS A 147 18.97 -10.27 12.33
N GLU A 148 19.57 -10.03 13.50
CA GLU A 148 19.58 -11.02 14.58
C GLU A 148 18.18 -11.31 15.13
N LYS A 149 17.30 -10.29 15.14
CA LYS A 149 15.93 -10.41 15.65
C LYS A 149 14.97 -11.03 14.65
N LEU A 150 15.08 -10.66 13.38
CA LEU A 150 14.18 -11.11 12.31
C LEU A 150 14.63 -12.45 11.68
N GLY A 151 15.94 -12.70 11.64
CA GLY A 151 16.48 -13.88 10.96
C GLY A 151 16.30 -13.84 9.44
N ASN A 152 16.00 -15.00 8.87
CA ASN A 152 15.69 -15.13 7.45
C ASN A 152 14.23 -15.47 7.27
N ALA A 153 13.58 -14.88 6.25
CA ALA A 153 12.25 -15.29 5.84
C ALA A 153 12.25 -16.76 5.38
N LEU A 154 11.19 -17.47 5.70
CA LEU A 154 10.97 -18.85 5.25
C LEU A 154 10.01 -18.83 4.05
N PRO A 155 10.30 -19.58 2.98
CA PRO A 155 9.37 -19.72 1.86
C PRO A 155 8.01 -20.21 2.36
N GLN A 156 6.97 -19.50 2.00
CA GLN A 156 5.60 -19.83 2.35
C GLN A 156 4.94 -20.62 1.22
N ASP A 157 3.94 -21.39 1.58
CA ASP A 157 3.04 -22.04 0.62
C ASP A 157 1.76 -21.21 0.42
N ASP A 158 0.97 -21.59 -0.57
CA ASP A 158 -0.28 -20.90 -0.90
C ASP A 158 -1.36 -21.04 0.17
N LEU A 159 -1.15 -21.89 1.19
CA LEU A 159 -2.04 -22.08 2.33
C LEU A 159 -1.73 -21.13 3.50
N SER A 160 -0.58 -20.47 3.45
CA SER A 160 -0.19 -19.51 4.49
C SER A 160 -1.01 -18.23 4.37
N VAL A 161 -1.72 -17.88 5.44
CA VAL A 161 -2.64 -16.73 5.49
C VAL A 161 -2.40 -15.92 6.76
N VAL A 162 -2.44 -14.61 6.62
CA VAL A 162 -2.51 -13.67 7.73
C VAL A 162 -3.73 -12.76 7.56
N LYS A 163 -4.56 -12.64 8.59
CA LYS A 163 -5.80 -11.88 8.54
C LYS A 163 -5.91 -10.97 9.76
N LEU A 164 -6.10 -9.67 9.52
CA LEU A 164 -6.44 -8.74 10.59
C LEU A 164 -7.87 -9.04 11.09
N THR A 165 -8.01 -9.33 12.38
CA THR A 165 -9.31 -9.68 13.02
C THR A 165 -9.80 -8.58 13.93
N LYS A 166 -8.90 -7.74 14.47
CA LYS A 166 -9.24 -6.60 15.32
C LYS A 166 -8.37 -5.41 14.95
N TYR A 167 -8.98 -4.25 14.84
CA TYR A 167 -8.30 -2.99 14.62
C TYR A 167 -8.77 -1.95 15.64
N GLU A 168 -7.88 -1.57 16.53
CA GLU A 168 -8.07 -0.49 17.48
C GLU A 168 -6.87 0.50 17.42
N PRO A 169 -6.98 1.72 17.92
CA PRO A 169 -5.92 2.73 17.79
C PRO A 169 -4.53 2.28 18.27
N ASN A 170 -4.50 1.46 19.32
CA ASN A 170 -3.25 1.00 19.94
C ASN A 170 -3.09 -0.54 19.93
N GLU A 171 -3.98 -1.27 19.26
CA GLU A 171 -3.97 -2.73 19.24
C GLU A 171 -4.43 -3.28 17.89
N LEU A 172 -3.60 -4.12 17.31
CA LEU A 172 -3.92 -4.87 16.11
C LEU A 172 -3.84 -6.37 16.43
N THR A 173 -4.91 -7.11 16.15
CA THR A 173 -4.91 -8.57 16.33
C THR A 173 -4.99 -9.25 14.99
N TYR A 174 -4.14 -10.25 14.79
CA TYR A 174 -4.08 -11.03 13.55
C TYR A 174 -4.27 -12.51 13.83
N ASP A 175 -5.08 -13.17 13.01
CA ASP A 175 -5.08 -14.62 12.90
C ASP A 175 -4.05 -15.03 11.84
N ILE A 176 -3.13 -15.91 12.22
CA ILE A 176 -2.04 -16.36 11.35
C ILE A 176 -2.13 -17.88 11.22
N HIS A 177 -2.15 -18.34 9.98
CA HIS A 177 -1.98 -19.74 9.64
C HIS A 177 -0.76 -19.87 8.73
N SER A 178 0.21 -20.68 9.16
CA SER A 178 1.42 -20.99 8.37
C SER A 178 1.84 -22.40 8.64
N SER A 179 2.09 -23.17 7.59
CA SER A 179 2.56 -24.56 7.68
C SER A 179 4.03 -24.68 8.04
N LYS A 180 4.81 -23.59 7.87
CA LYS A 180 6.29 -23.61 8.01
C LYS A 180 6.83 -22.60 9.01
N GLY A 181 5.97 -21.87 9.74
CA GLY A 181 6.38 -20.64 10.40
C GLY A 181 6.64 -19.54 9.38
N GLY A 182 7.05 -18.36 9.77
CA GLY A 182 7.35 -17.31 8.79
C GLY A 182 7.40 -15.90 9.39
N ILE A 183 7.88 -14.99 8.59
CA ILE A 183 7.91 -13.55 8.82
C ILE A 183 7.04 -12.87 7.76
#